data_92cf0dcf2ea121658302b2b189c07f35
#
_entry.id   92cf0dcf2ea121658302b2b189c07f35
#
_cell.length_a   1.000
_cell.length_b   1.000
_cell.length_c   1.000
_cell.angle_alpha   90.00
_cell.angle_beta   90.00
_cell.angle_gamma   90.00
#
_symmetry.space_group_name_H-M   'P 1'
#
loop_
_entity.id
_entity.type
_entity.pdbx_description
1 polymer ?
#
loop_
_entity_poly.entity_id
_entity_poly.type
_entity_poly.pdbx_seq_one_letter_code
_entity_poly.pdbx_strand_id
1 'polypeptide(L)'
;MLKTAFVIVAGLLLLPGLAEASSKGGKGSAVLVPAADVKWADVAGMDGVKMAVLGGAPDKGASHFLIKISAGRTVPLHFHNPDHYAYVVSGTMTFGGDGKDVSLPPGSYFSFVGKKKHTTRCDAGADCVIFMDARGKWDVVPVETAK
;
A
#
# COMPACT_ATOMS: atom_id res chain seq x y z
N MET A 1 7.72 23.35 74.15
CA MET A 1 8.29 23.08 72.83
C MET A 1 7.95 21.66 72.43
N LEU A 2 6.91 21.49 71.65
CA LEU A 2 6.39 20.19 71.25
C LEU A 2 6.81 19.95 69.78
N LYS A 3 7.66 18.97 69.52
CA LYS A 3 8.11 18.59 68.17
C LYS A 3 7.16 17.52 67.65
N THR A 4 6.32 17.91 66.70
CA THR A 4 5.43 17.01 65.97
C THR A 4 6.23 16.32 64.84
N ALA A 5 6.41 15.02 64.95
CA ALA A 5 6.98 14.21 63.87
C ALA A 5 5.91 13.86 62.84
N PHE A 6 6.12 14.26 61.59
CA PHE A 6 5.28 13.85 60.47
C PHE A 6 5.79 12.50 59.93
N VAL A 7 4.98 11.49 60.05
CA VAL A 7 5.21 10.17 59.43
C VAL A 7 4.61 10.19 58.03
N ILE A 8 5.47 10.14 57.01
CA ILE A 8 5.04 9.97 55.60
C ILE A 8 4.92 8.50 55.35
N VAL A 9 3.68 8.01 55.22
CA VAL A 9 3.40 6.65 54.72
C VAL A 9 3.45 6.72 53.19
N ALA A 10 4.51 6.18 52.60
CA ALA A 10 4.63 5.98 51.15
C ALA A 10 3.77 4.78 50.77
N GLY A 11 2.60 5.05 50.22
CA GLY A 11 1.74 4.04 49.60
C GLY A 11 2.34 3.57 48.26
N LEU A 12 2.83 2.35 48.23
CA LEU A 12 3.30 1.67 47.00
C LEU A 12 2.07 1.29 46.16
N LEU A 13 1.73 2.09 45.17
CA LEU A 13 0.72 1.75 44.17
C LEU A 13 1.30 0.66 43.24
N LEU A 14 0.89 -0.57 43.44
CA LEU A 14 1.09 -1.67 42.48
C LEU A 14 0.23 -1.40 41.25
N LEU A 15 0.86 -0.91 40.17
CA LEU A 15 0.26 -0.86 38.84
C LEU A 15 0.09 -2.31 38.35
N PRO A 16 -1.12 -2.71 37.82
CA PRO A 16 -1.27 -4.00 37.20
C PRO A 16 -0.36 -4.08 35.97
N GLY A 17 0.46 -5.12 35.94
CA GLY A 17 1.41 -5.35 34.86
C GLY A 17 0.73 -5.32 33.50
N LEU A 18 1.19 -4.43 32.64
CA LEU A 18 0.96 -4.52 31.21
C LEU A 18 1.57 -5.84 30.75
N ALA A 19 0.72 -6.80 30.40
CA ALA A 19 1.15 -8.00 29.71
C ALA A 19 1.79 -7.57 28.40
N GLU A 20 3.11 -7.59 28.35
CA GLU A 20 3.83 -7.46 27.07
C GLU A 20 3.37 -8.62 26.18
N ALA A 21 2.59 -8.28 25.15
CA ALA A 21 2.31 -9.19 24.07
C ALA A 21 3.66 -9.49 23.37
N SER A 22 4.31 -10.56 23.84
CA SER A 22 5.49 -11.12 23.20
C SER A 22 5.07 -11.56 21.79
N SER A 23 5.19 -10.68 20.81
CA SER A 23 5.17 -11.07 19.41
C SER A 23 6.39 -11.99 19.24
N LYS A 24 6.14 -13.28 19.04
CA LYS A 24 7.15 -14.19 18.50
C LYS A 24 7.52 -13.67 17.12
N GLY A 25 8.44 -12.71 17.07
CA GLY A 25 9.08 -12.27 15.86
C GLY A 25 9.74 -13.48 15.22
N GLY A 26 9.19 -13.94 14.11
CA GLY A 26 9.91 -14.85 13.25
C GLY A 26 11.27 -14.22 12.96
N LYS A 27 12.32 -15.03 12.84
CA LYS A 27 13.66 -14.60 12.42
C LYS A 27 13.57 -14.11 10.96
N GLY A 28 12.94 -12.96 10.74
CA GLY A 28 12.92 -12.26 9.46
C GLY A 28 14.14 -11.35 9.40
N SER A 29 14.98 -11.52 8.39
CA SER A 29 16.00 -10.53 8.07
C SER A 29 15.33 -9.26 7.56
N ALA A 30 15.90 -8.08 7.90
CA ALA A 30 15.48 -6.83 7.28
C ALA A 30 15.66 -6.92 5.76
N VAL A 31 14.69 -6.38 5.02
CA VAL A 31 14.79 -6.22 3.56
C VAL A 31 15.00 -4.74 3.28
N LEU A 32 16.16 -4.41 2.73
CA LEU A 32 16.55 -3.04 2.38
C LEU A 32 16.83 -3.01 0.88
N VAL A 33 16.03 -2.27 0.13
CA VAL A 33 16.16 -2.17 -1.33
C VAL A 33 16.37 -0.70 -1.71
N PRO A 34 17.62 -0.28 -1.98
CA PRO A 34 17.89 1.05 -2.53
C PRO A 34 17.13 1.27 -3.85
N ALA A 35 16.74 2.49 -4.14
CA ALA A 35 15.96 2.80 -5.36
C ALA A 35 16.67 2.34 -6.65
N ALA A 36 17.99 2.41 -6.70
CA ALA A 36 18.79 1.94 -7.83
C ALA A 36 18.76 0.41 -8.02
N ASP A 37 18.45 -0.33 -6.96
CA ASP A 37 18.44 -1.81 -6.97
C ASP A 37 17.04 -2.39 -7.25
N VAL A 38 16.03 -1.54 -7.38
CA VAL A 38 14.66 -1.97 -7.72
C VAL A 38 14.64 -2.66 -9.08
N LYS A 39 14.19 -3.90 -9.12
CA LYS A 39 14.15 -4.74 -10.33
C LYS A 39 12.77 -4.65 -11.00
N TRP A 40 12.72 -3.89 -12.06
CA TRP A 40 11.50 -3.69 -12.85
C TRP A 40 11.36 -4.77 -13.93
N ALA A 41 10.17 -5.34 -14.04
CA ALA A 41 9.78 -6.25 -15.11
C ALA A 41 8.52 -5.74 -15.81
N ASP A 42 8.41 -5.97 -17.11
CA ASP A 42 7.19 -5.63 -17.85
C ASP A 42 6.02 -6.51 -17.39
N VAL A 43 4.83 -5.91 -17.30
CA VAL A 43 3.61 -6.65 -17.00
C VAL A 43 3.04 -7.20 -18.31
N ALA A 44 2.96 -8.51 -18.42
CA ALA A 44 2.48 -9.18 -19.64
C ALA A 44 1.09 -8.66 -20.05
N GLY A 45 0.94 -8.30 -21.33
CA GLY A 45 -0.31 -7.78 -21.89
C GLY A 45 -0.65 -6.33 -21.48
N MET A 46 0.25 -5.62 -20.82
CA MET A 46 0.04 -4.25 -20.38
C MET A 46 1.21 -3.34 -20.78
N ASP A 47 1.26 -2.95 -22.05
CA ASP A 47 2.31 -2.04 -22.55
C ASP A 47 2.41 -0.77 -21.70
N GLY A 48 3.63 -0.36 -21.40
CA GLY A 48 3.90 0.82 -20.58
C GLY A 48 3.59 0.64 -19.09
N VAL A 49 3.37 -0.60 -18.64
CA VAL A 49 3.22 -0.93 -17.21
C VAL A 49 4.34 -1.89 -16.79
N LYS A 50 5.02 -1.52 -15.71
CA LYS A 50 6.07 -2.36 -15.10
C LYS A 50 5.75 -2.62 -13.64
N MET A 51 6.21 -3.76 -13.13
CA MET A 51 6.09 -4.14 -11.73
C MET A 51 7.47 -4.43 -11.15
N ALA A 52 7.67 -4.08 -9.88
CA ALA A 52 8.84 -4.48 -9.10
C ALA A 52 8.38 -5.07 -7.77
N VAL A 53 8.57 -6.37 -7.59
CA VAL A 53 8.17 -7.07 -6.36
C VAL A 53 9.15 -6.75 -5.24
N LEU A 54 8.64 -6.27 -4.11
CA LEU A 54 9.40 -5.92 -2.91
C LEU A 54 9.26 -6.98 -1.81
N GLY A 55 8.16 -7.73 -1.82
CA GLY A 55 7.91 -8.80 -0.86
C GLY A 55 6.68 -9.62 -1.20
N GLY A 56 6.68 -10.87 -0.77
CA GLY A 56 5.62 -11.81 -1.10
C GLY A 56 5.72 -12.35 -2.53
N ALA A 57 4.60 -12.89 -3.04
CA ALA A 57 4.49 -13.45 -4.37
C ALA A 57 3.13 -13.05 -4.98
N PRO A 58 3.09 -12.01 -5.84
CA PRO A 58 1.84 -11.47 -6.38
C PRO A 58 0.97 -12.52 -7.09
N ASP A 59 1.58 -13.50 -7.73
CA ASP A 59 0.90 -14.61 -8.43
C ASP A 59 0.31 -15.67 -7.49
N LYS A 60 0.62 -15.62 -6.18
CA LYS A 60 0.22 -16.64 -5.21
C LYS A 60 -0.60 -16.12 -4.05
N GLY A 61 -0.35 -14.87 -3.61
CA GLY A 61 -1.00 -14.33 -2.42
C GLY A 61 -0.64 -12.89 -2.10
N ALA A 62 -0.77 -12.54 -0.83
CA ALA A 62 -0.46 -11.19 -0.36
C ALA A 62 0.99 -10.79 -0.67
N SER A 63 1.16 -9.55 -1.09
CA SER A 63 2.45 -9.07 -1.59
C SER A 63 2.55 -7.55 -1.56
N HIS A 64 3.79 -7.06 -1.55
CA HIS A 64 4.12 -5.65 -1.68
C HIS A 64 4.95 -5.45 -2.94
N PHE A 65 4.58 -4.48 -3.75
CA PHE A 65 5.28 -4.20 -5.00
C PHE A 65 5.10 -2.75 -5.42
N LEU A 66 5.94 -2.31 -6.33
CA LEU A 66 5.76 -1.06 -7.04
C LEU A 66 5.16 -1.34 -8.42
N ILE A 67 4.25 -0.47 -8.83
CA ILE A 67 3.76 -0.37 -10.20
C ILE A 67 4.30 0.93 -10.79
N LYS A 68 4.87 0.85 -11.99
CA LYS A 68 5.19 2.02 -12.80
C LYS A 68 4.28 2.03 -14.02
N ILE A 69 3.63 3.16 -14.27
CA ILE A 69 2.77 3.39 -15.43
C ILE A 69 3.35 4.57 -16.21
N SER A 70 3.58 4.37 -17.50
CA SER A 70 4.11 5.43 -18.38
C SER A 70 3.17 6.64 -18.41
N ALA A 71 3.77 7.84 -18.50
CA ALA A 71 3.05 9.11 -18.62
C ALA A 71 2.02 9.06 -19.76
N GLY A 72 0.81 9.56 -19.49
CA GLY A 72 -0.31 9.58 -20.43
C GLY A 72 -1.02 8.22 -20.62
N ARG A 73 -0.52 7.15 -20.03
CA ARG A 73 -1.10 5.81 -20.18
C ARG A 73 -2.39 5.66 -19.38
N THR A 74 -3.41 5.09 -20.03
CA THR A 74 -4.68 4.69 -19.39
C THR A 74 -4.77 3.17 -19.32
N VAL A 75 -5.13 2.66 -18.16
CA VAL A 75 -5.63 1.30 -17.96
C VAL A 75 -7.15 1.35 -18.02
N PRO A 76 -7.79 0.71 -19.01
CA PRO A 76 -9.24 0.74 -19.18
C PRO A 76 -9.99 0.20 -17.97
N LEU A 77 -11.32 0.29 -17.99
CA LEU A 77 -12.17 -0.18 -16.88
C LEU A 77 -11.83 -1.63 -16.52
N HIS A 78 -11.45 -1.83 -15.27
CA HIS A 78 -11.05 -3.12 -14.72
C HIS A 78 -11.36 -3.20 -13.24
N PHE A 79 -11.10 -4.34 -12.64
CA PHE A 79 -11.09 -4.53 -11.19
C PHE A 79 -9.96 -5.51 -10.82
N HIS A 80 -9.68 -5.59 -9.51
CA HIS A 80 -8.80 -6.59 -8.91
C HIS A 80 -9.62 -7.44 -7.96
N ASN A 81 -9.34 -8.76 -7.89
CA ASN A 81 -10.04 -9.62 -6.94
C ASN A 81 -9.66 -9.34 -5.48
N PRO A 82 -8.38 -9.10 -5.13
CA PRO A 82 -8.01 -8.79 -3.75
C PRO A 82 -8.30 -7.34 -3.39
N ASP A 83 -8.52 -7.12 -2.10
CA ASP A 83 -8.38 -5.79 -1.51
C ASP A 83 -6.95 -5.32 -1.68
N HIS A 84 -6.76 -4.03 -1.91
CA HIS A 84 -5.45 -3.45 -1.98
C HIS A 84 -5.41 -2.01 -1.47
N TYR A 85 -4.25 -1.64 -0.98
CA TYR A 85 -3.93 -0.34 -0.41
C TYR A 85 -2.73 0.21 -1.16
N ALA A 86 -2.73 1.50 -1.41
CA ALA A 86 -1.72 2.08 -2.28
C ALA A 86 -1.34 3.50 -1.89
N TYR A 87 -0.13 3.87 -2.29
CA TYR A 87 0.41 5.20 -2.09
C TYR A 87 1.07 5.70 -3.37
N VAL A 88 0.73 6.91 -3.81
CA VAL A 88 1.34 7.52 -4.99
C VAL A 88 2.71 8.06 -4.61
N VAL A 89 3.77 7.46 -5.18
CA VAL A 89 5.16 7.82 -4.93
C VAL A 89 5.60 8.96 -5.84
N SER A 90 5.26 8.88 -7.13
CA SER A 90 5.56 9.92 -8.13
C SER A 90 4.54 9.95 -9.25
N GLY A 91 4.52 11.04 -10.02
CA GLY A 91 3.51 11.27 -11.06
C GLY A 91 2.15 11.59 -10.46
N THR A 92 1.17 11.89 -11.30
CA THR A 92 -0.22 12.13 -10.88
C THR A 92 -1.11 11.07 -11.46
N MET A 93 -1.80 10.34 -10.59
CA MET A 93 -2.77 9.31 -10.97
C MET A 93 -4.17 9.90 -11.03
N THR A 94 -4.93 9.54 -12.05
CA THR A 94 -6.36 9.85 -12.12
C THR A 94 -7.16 8.55 -12.13
N PHE A 95 -8.10 8.42 -11.21
CA PHE A 95 -9.02 7.30 -11.11
C PHE A 95 -10.43 7.74 -11.49
N GLY A 96 -11.08 6.94 -12.34
CA GLY A 96 -12.47 7.11 -12.74
C GLY A 96 -13.27 5.82 -12.51
N GLY A 97 -14.61 5.90 -12.68
CA GLY A 97 -15.47 4.70 -12.62
C GLY A 97 -16.84 4.93 -11.99
N ASP A 98 -16.99 5.87 -11.07
CA ASP A 98 -18.26 6.20 -10.40
C ASP A 98 -18.79 7.59 -10.83
N GLY A 99 -18.48 8.02 -12.05
CA GLY A 99 -19.00 9.26 -12.64
C GLY A 99 -18.19 10.52 -12.34
N LYS A 100 -17.14 10.44 -11.52
CA LYS A 100 -16.18 11.54 -11.30
C LYS A 100 -14.77 11.02 -11.29
N ASP A 101 -13.91 11.69 -12.05
CA ASP A 101 -12.48 11.45 -11.98
C ASP A 101 -11.91 12.11 -10.72
N VAL A 102 -11.02 11.37 -10.04
CA VAL A 102 -10.28 11.86 -8.87
C VAL A 102 -8.81 11.86 -9.20
N SER A 103 -8.18 13.04 -9.12
CA SER A 103 -6.75 13.21 -9.33
C SER A 103 -5.99 13.07 -8.02
N LEU A 104 -4.97 12.24 -8.02
CA LEU A 104 -4.15 11.87 -6.87
C LEU A 104 -2.67 12.19 -7.17
N PRO A 105 -2.14 13.34 -6.72
CA PRO A 105 -0.73 13.68 -6.86
C PRO A 105 0.15 12.85 -5.91
N PRO A 106 1.51 12.97 -6.01
CA PRO A 106 2.42 12.31 -5.08
C PRO A 106 2.07 12.60 -3.61
N GLY A 107 2.17 11.58 -2.76
CA GLY A 107 1.76 11.66 -1.37
C GLY A 107 0.30 11.27 -1.12
N SER A 108 -0.48 11.02 -2.16
CA SER A 108 -1.86 10.57 -2.02
C SER A 108 -1.96 9.09 -1.68
N TYR A 109 -2.98 8.77 -0.90
CA TYR A 109 -3.35 7.39 -0.55
C TYR A 109 -4.65 7.01 -1.25
N PHE A 110 -4.79 5.75 -1.66
CA PHE A 110 -6.04 5.17 -2.08
C PHE A 110 -6.15 3.70 -1.67
N SER A 111 -7.37 3.20 -1.62
CA SER A 111 -7.64 1.78 -1.42
C SER A 111 -8.89 1.36 -2.18
N PHE A 112 -8.88 0.13 -2.64
CA PHE A 112 -10.04 -0.49 -3.26
C PHE A 112 -10.35 -1.82 -2.57
N VAL A 113 -11.61 -1.99 -2.20
CA VAL A 113 -12.14 -3.30 -1.84
C VAL A 113 -12.21 -4.15 -3.10
N GLY A 114 -11.96 -5.42 -2.97
CA GLY A 114 -11.96 -6.36 -4.09
C GLY A 114 -13.18 -6.25 -4.98
N LYS A 115 -12.97 -6.40 -6.27
CA LYS A 115 -13.97 -6.29 -7.35
C LYS A 115 -14.56 -4.88 -7.58
N LYS A 116 -14.07 -3.84 -6.92
CA LYS A 116 -14.48 -2.47 -7.22
C LYS A 116 -13.93 -2.07 -8.59
N LYS A 117 -14.81 -1.79 -9.52
CA LYS A 117 -14.47 -1.39 -10.90
C LYS A 117 -13.96 0.04 -10.93
N HIS A 118 -12.88 0.27 -11.69
CA HIS A 118 -12.29 1.60 -11.88
C HIS A 118 -11.47 1.68 -13.16
N THR A 119 -11.26 2.88 -13.65
CA THR A 119 -10.24 3.21 -14.64
C THR A 119 -9.06 3.82 -13.94
N THR A 120 -7.87 3.65 -14.51
CA THR A 120 -6.64 4.23 -13.97
C THR A 120 -5.89 4.92 -15.09
N ARG A 121 -5.47 6.17 -14.88
CA ARG A 121 -4.63 6.92 -15.82
C ARG A 121 -3.46 7.53 -15.09
N CYS A 122 -2.27 7.39 -15.66
CA CYS A 122 -1.15 8.25 -15.31
C CYS A 122 -1.24 9.50 -16.16
N ASP A 123 -1.33 10.68 -15.54
CA ASP A 123 -1.43 11.93 -16.28
C ASP A 123 -0.16 12.21 -17.09
N ALA A 124 -0.26 13.05 -18.11
CA ALA A 124 0.89 13.41 -18.94
C ALA A 124 1.94 14.17 -18.13
N GLY A 125 3.20 14.07 -18.55
CA GLY A 125 4.33 14.83 -17.99
C GLY A 125 5.38 13.97 -17.29
N ALA A 126 4.99 13.00 -16.48
CA ALA A 126 5.93 12.11 -15.81
C ALA A 126 5.31 10.72 -15.56
N ASP A 127 6.15 9.69 -15.55
CA ASP A 127 5.73 8.34 -15.17
C ASP A 127 5.20 8.33 -13.74
N CYS A 128 4.12 7.58 -13.54
CA CYS A 128 3.57 7.34 -12.22
C CYS A 128 4.22 6.13 -11.57
N VAL A 129 4.60 6.26 -10.32
CA VAL A 129 5.04 5.14 -9.47
C VAL A 129 4.11 5.04 -8.28
N ILE A 130 3.61 3.85 -8.03
CA ILE A 130 2.68 3.54 -6.96
C ILE A 130 3.24 2.40 -6.13
N PHE A 131 3.27 2.57 -4.80
CA PHE A 131 3.46 1.45 -3.89
C PHE A 131 2.12 0.75 -3.68
N MET A 132 2.12 -0.58 -3.77
CA MET A 132 0.94 -1.42 -3.63
C MET A 132 1.12 -2.43 -2.50
N ASP A 133 0.10 -2.57 -1.65
CA ASP A 133 -0.06 -3.63 -0.66
C ASP A 133 -1.31 -4.42 -1.03
N ALA A 134 -1.13 -5.55 -1.73
CA ALA A 134 -2.20 -6.45 -2.13
C ALA A 134 -2.44 -7.51 -1.06
N ARG A 135 -3.69 -7.70 -0.67
CA ARG A 135 -4.09 -8.64 0.40
C ARG A 135 -4.37 -10.05 -0.09
N GLY A 136 -4.14 -10.31 -1.36
CA GLY A 136 -4.32 -11.63 -1.99
C GLY A 136 -3.58 -11.72 -3.30
N LYS A 137 -3.84 -12.78 -4.06
CA LYS A 137 -3.27 -12.97 -5.39
C LYS A 137 -3.64 -11.79 -6.28
N TRP A 138 -2.62 -11.10 -6.80
CA TRP A 138 -2.79 -9.94 -7.66
C TRP A 138 -3.25 -10.34 -9.06
N ASP A 139 -4.22 -9.64 -9.57
CA ASP A 139 -4.71 -9.76 -10.93
C ASP A 139 -5.20 -8.39 -11.45
N VAL A 140 -5.43 -8.32 -12.75
CA VAL A 140 -6.13 -7.21 -13.42
C VAL A 140 -7.20 -7.84 -14.30
N VAL A 141 -8.47 -7.67 -13.93
CA VAL A 141 -9.59 -8.26 -14.65
C VAL A 141 -10.29 -7.20 -15.48
N PRO A 142 -10.16 -7.21 -16.80
CA PRO A 142 -10.86 -6.27 -17.69
C PRO A 142 -12.37 -6.38 -17.53
N VAL A 143 -13.06 -5.26 -17.63
CA VAL A 143 -14.52 -5.21 -17.71
C VAL A 143 -14.91 -4.93 -19.16
N GLU A 144 -15.60 -5.87 -19.79
CA GLU A 144 -16.15 -5.64 -21.12
C GLU A 144 -17.25 -4.58 -21.03
N THR A 145 -17.10 -3.50 -21.77
CA THR A 145 -18.21 -2.55 -21.98
C THR A 145 -19.09 -3.14 -23.06
N ALA A 146 -20.37 -3.36 -22.77
CA ALA A 146 -21.34 -3.75 -23.79
C ALA A 146 -21.26 -2.76 -24.96
N LYS A 147 -21.16 -3.29 -26.18
CA LYS A 147 -21.21 -2.51 -27.41
C LYS A 147 -22.60 -1.98 -27.64
#